data_2b82bfb2907410dcb4e2d74e5257b5a4
#
_entry.id   2b82bfb2907410dcb4e2d74e5257b5a4
#
_cell.length_a   1.000
_cell.length_b   1.000
_cell.length_c   1.000
_cell.angle_alpha   90.00
_cell.angle_beta   90.00
_cell.angle_gamma   90.00
#
_symmetry.space_group_name_H-M   'P 1'
#
loop_
_entity.id
_entity.type
_entity.pdbx_description
1 polymer ?
#
loop_
_entity_poly.entity_id
_entity_poly.type
_entity_poly.pdbx_seq_one_letter_code
_entity_poly.pdbx_strand_id
1 'polypeptide(L)'
;MPLKSRKRLLRSKIESSYGTDPTPAGTDAVLVRSLEITPLNADVVERELILPYMGNFEQLLGNQHVEITFEVELAGSGAAGTAPAWGPIIRACGFSETIAASTSVTYALSLIHI
;
A
#
# COMPACT_ATOMS: atom_id res chain seq x y z
N MET A 1 3.82 -8.60 25.90
CA MET A 1 2.50 -8.99 25.40
C MET A 1 2.63 -9.75 24.09
N PRO A 2 2.01 -10.92 23.93
CA PRO A 2 2.04 -11.63 22.67
C PRO A 2 1.26 -10.86 21.60
N LEU A 3 1.84 -10.78 20.40
CA LEU A 3 1.17 -10.19 19.25
C LEU A 3 0.08 -11.14 18.76
N LYS A 4 -1.15 -10.63 18.66
CA LYS A 4 -2.28 -11.42 18.15
C LYS A 4 -2.42 -11.16 16.64
N SER A 5 -2.18 -12.17 15.82
CA SER A 5 -2.23 -12.07 14.36
C SER A 5 -3.60 -11.63 13.80
N ARG A 6 -4.68 -11.85 14.54
CA ARG A 6 -6.04 -11.41 14.16
C ARG A 6 -6.33 -9.93 14.47
N LYS A 7 -5.51 -9.28 15.28
CA LYS A 7 -5.67 -7.87 15.63
C LYS A 7 -4.79 -7.00 14.74
N ARG A 8 -5.09 -7.00 13.47
CA ARG A 8 -4.41 -6.16 12.47
C ARG A 8 -5.39 -5.24 11.80
N LEU A 9 -4.96 -4.04 11.50
CA LEU A 9 -5.76 -3.01 10.87
C LEU A 9 -4.96 -2.36 9.76
N LEU A 10 -5.54 -2.28 8.57
CA LEU A 10 -4.99 -1.51 7.47
C LEU A 10 -5.63 -0.12 7.46
N ARG A 11 -4.81 0.91 7.40
CA ARG A 11 -5.25 2.29 7.22
C ARG A 11 -4.62 2.85 5.97
N SER A 12 -5.38 3.56 5.18
CA SER A 12 -4.87 4.23 3.99
C SER A 12 -5.42 5.64 3.90
N LYS A 13 -4.55 6.59 3.59
CA LYS A 13 -4.88 7.98 3.43
C LYS A 13 -3.98 8.60 2.37
N ILE A 14 -4.56 9.49 1.56
CA ILE A 14 -3.81 10.16 0.50
C ILE A 14 -2.98 11.29 1.09
N GLU A 15 -1.73 11.39 0.66
CA GLU A 15 -0.85 12.50 1.03
C GLU A 15 -1.38 13.83 0.48
N SER A 16 -1.39 14.85 1.31
CA SER A 16 -1.68 16.22 0.88
C SER A 16 -0.44 16.93 0.34
N SER A 17 0.73 16.52 0.81
CA SER A 17 2.03 17.00 0.34
C SER A 17 2.94 15.81 0.13
N TYR A 18 3.64 15.80 -1.00
CA TYR A 18 4.53 14.69 -1.36
C TYR A 18 5.57 14.42 -0.28
N GLY A 19 5.69 13.17 0.13
CA GLY A 19 6.67 12.73 1.12
C GLY A 19 6.33 13.09 2.57
N THR A 20 5.15 13.65 2.84
CA THR A 20 4.71 13.98 4.19
C THR A 20 3.69 12.95 4.68
N ASP A 21 3.92 12.36 5.85
CA ASP A 21 3.00 11.40 6.45
C ASP A 21 1.62 12.02 6.70
N PRO A 22 0.54 11.53 6.06
CA PRO A 22 -0.81 12.05 6.25
C PRO A 22 -1.44 11.66 7.59
N THR A 23 -0.71 10.92 8.45
CA THR A 23 -1.18 10.45 9.77
C THR A 23 -2.55 9.78 9.72
N PRO A 24 -2.67 8.56 9.12
CA PRO A 24 -3.96 7.88 9.02
C PRO A 24 -4.58 7.60 10.40
N ALA A 25 -5.83 7.95 10.57
CA ALA A 25 -6.58 7.73 11.80
C ALA A 25 -7.45 6.46 11.73
N GLY A 26 -8.19 6.18 12.79
CA GLY A 26 -9.11 5.04 12.82
C GLY A 26 -10.26 5.15 11.80
N THR A 27 -10.63 6.38 11.40
CA THR A 27 -11.63 6.62 10.35
C THR A 27 -11.14 6.25 8.94
N ASP A 28 -9.82 6.15 8.75
CA ASP A 28 -9.20 5.77 7.48
C ASP A 28 -8.96 4.27 7.38
N ALA A 29 -9.55 3.48 8.28
CA ALA A 29 -9.41 2.04 8.30
C ALA A 29 -10.14 1.38 7.13
N VAL A 30 -9.48 0.41 6.51
CA VAL A 30 -10.03 -0.40 5.43
C VAL A 30 -10.19 -1.83 5.91
N LEU A 31 -11.37 -2.40 5.70
CA LEU A 31 -11.63 -3.80 6.03
C LEU A 31 -10.99 -4.69 4.96
N VAL A 32 -9.98 -5.45 5.37
CA VAL A 32 -9.22 -6.32 4.47
C VAL A 32 -9.21 -7.75 5.00
N ARG A 33 -8.96 -8.70 4.09
CA ARG A 33 -8.74 -10.11 4.42
C ARG A 33 -7.44 -10.59 3.79
N SER A 34 -6.90 -11.69 4.31
CA SER A 34 -5.66 -12.30 3.80
C SER A 34 -4.48 -11.32 3.75
N LEU A 35 -4.32 -10.52 4.80
CA LEU A 35 -3.23 -9.54 4.89
C LEU A 35 -1.88 -10.23 5.10
N GLU A 36 -1.00 -10.09 4.13
CA GLU A 36 0.40 -10.51 4.18
C GLU A 36 1.32 -9.31 4.04
N ILE A 37 2.37 -9.29 4.86
CA ILE A 37 3.38 -8.24 4.83
C ILE A 37 4.75 -8.89 4.65
N THR A 38 5.48 -8.47 3.63
CA THR A 38 6.90 -8.78 3.45
C THR A 38 7.70 -7.52 3.80
N PRO A 39 8.29 -7.44 5.00
CA PRO A 39 8.92 -6.21 5.49
C PRO A 39 10.13 -5.75 4.68
N LEU A 40 10.83 -6.70 4.07
CA LEU A 40 11.97 -6.41 3.22
C LEU A 40 12.00 -7.37 2.04
N ASN A 41 11.79 -6.81 0.86
CA ASN A 41 12.03 -7.48 -0.40
C ASN A 41 13.11 -6.69 -1.13
N ALA A 42 14.21 -7.37 -1.47
CA ALA A 42 15.35 -6.72 -2.09
C ALA A 42 16.07 -7.68 -3.01
N ASP A 43 16.67 -7.14 -4.04
CA ASP A 43 17.59 -7.88 -4.90
C ASP A 43 18.95 -7.97 -4.19
N VAL A 44 19.47 -9.18 -4.06
CA VAL A 44 20.78 -9.43 -3.45
C VAL A 44 21.80 -9.64 -4.56
N VAL A 45 22.83 -8.81 -4.57
CA VAL A 45 23.97 -8.97 -5.47
C VAL A 45 25.16 -9.48 -4.67
N GLU A 46 25.63 -10.66 -5.01
CA GLU A 46 26.82 -11.23 -4.39
C GLU A 46 28.06 -10.73 -5.11
N ARG A 47 29.01 -10.24 -4.35
CA ARG A 47 30.32 -9.83 -4.88
C ARG A 47 31.28 -11.01 -4.75
N GLU A 48 31.46 -11.75 -5.84
CA GLU A 48 32.41 -12.85 -5.91
C GLU A 48 33.82 -12.30 -6.15
N LEU A 49 34.45 -11.81 -5.11
CA LEU A 49 35.81 -11.30 -5.18
C LEU A 49 36.82 -12.34 -4.71
N ILE A 50 37.95 -12.40 -5.36
CA ILE A 50 39.07 -13.25 -4.91
C ILE A 50 39.73 -12.53 -3.72
N LEU A 51 39.61 -13.13 -2.54
CA LEU A 51 40.12 -12.58 -1.29
C LEU A 51 41.25 -13.48 -0.76
N PRO A 52 42.23 -12.88 -0.04
CA PRO A 52 43.34 -13.64 0.50
C PRO A 52 43.03 -14.46 1.75
N TYR A 53 41.77 -14.53 2.14
CA TYR A 53 41.28 -15.30 3.28
C TYR A 53 39.97 -16.03 2.95
N MET A 54 39.69 -17.08 3.72
CA MET A 54 38.43 -17.82 3.64
C MET A 54 37.35 -17.09 4.44
N GLY A 55 36.31 -16.61 3.78
CA GLY A 55 35.18 -15.95 4.40
C GLY A 55 34.03 -15.78 3.44
N ASN A 56 32.87 -15.38 3.95
CA ASN A 56 31.72 -15.06 3.12
C ASN A 56 31.99 -13.78 2.32
N PHE A 57 31.44 -13.78 1.10
CA PHE A 57 31.47 -12.60 0.25
C PHE A 57 30.49 -11.54 0.75
N GLU A 58 30.83 -10.30 0.51
CA GLU A 58 29.93 -9.18 0.78
C GLU A 58 28.73 -9.22 -0.15
N GLN A 59 27.56 -9.00 0.41
CA GLN A 59 26.30 -8.91 -0.35
C GLN A 59 25.81 -7.48 -0.36
N LEU A 60 25.38 -7.02 -1.54
CA LEU A 60 24.80 -5.71 -1.73
C LEU A 60 23.29 -5.86 -1.95
N LEU A 61 22.50 -5.07 -1.22
CA LEU A 61 21.05 -5.04 -1.38
C LEU A 61 20.65 -3.91 -2.32
N GLY A 62 19.91 -4.27 -3.37
CA GLY A 62 19.33 -3.31 -4.32
C GLY A 62 17.80 -3.40 -4.34
N ASN A 63 17.12 -2.38 -4.84
CA ASN A 63 15.66 -2.34 -4.97
C ASN A 63 14.91 -2.72 -3.68
N GLN A 64 15.32 -2.18 -2.56
CA GLN A 64 14.67 -2.45 -1.27
C GLN A 64 13.26 -1.87 -1.26
N HIS A 65 12.28 -2.71 -0.98
CA HIS A 65 10.88 -2.29 -0.86
C HIS A 65 10.12 -3.17 0.12
N VAL A 66 9.00 -2.66 0.58
CA VAL A 66 8.04 -3.40 1.40
C VAL A 66 6.89 -3.84 0.52
N GLU A 67 6.52 -5.12 0.60
CA GLU A 67 5.40 -5.68 -0.14
C GLU A 67 4.27 -6.01 0.81
N ILE A 68 3.07 -5.50 0.50
CA ILE A 68 1.86 -5.75 1.27
C ILE A 68 0.80 -6.30 0.32
N THR A 69 0.32 -7.51 0.61
CA THR A 69 -0.72 -8.18 -0.16
C THR A 69 -1.97 -8.33 0.68
N PHE A 70 -3.11 -7.93 0.14
CA PHE A 70 -4.40 -8.01 0.82
C PHE A 70 -5.56 -8.08 -0.18
N GLU A 71 -6.72 -8.52 0.31
CA GLU A 71 -7.97 -8.54 -0.44
C GLU A 71 -8.97 -7.59 0.22
N VAL A 72 -9.68 -6.82 -0.60
CA VAL A 72 -10.70 -5.86 -0.15
C VAL A 72 -12.03 -6.20 -0.79
N GLU A 73 -13.11 -6.20 0.00
CA GLU A 73 -14.47 -6.29 -0.53
C GLU A 73 -14.88 -4.94 -1.16
N LEU A 74 -15.41 -5.01 -2.36
CA LEU A 74 -15.97 -3.83 -3.04
C LEU A 74 -17.34 -3.52 -2.49
N ALA A 75 -17.38 -2.74 -1.45
CA ALA A 75 -18.61 -2.27 -0.81
C ALA A 75 -18.70 -0.75 -0.87
N GLY A 76 -19.92 -0.24 -1.03
CA GLY A 76 -20.14 1.20 -0.98
C GLY A 76 -20.00 1.77 0.42
N SER A 77 -19.95 3.10 0.51
CA SER A 77 -19.86 3.81 1.79
C SER A 77 -21.15 3.82 2.60
N GLY A 78 -22.25 3.43 1.98
CA GLY A 78 -23.60 3.51 2.58
C GLY A 78 -24.29 4.84 2.37
N ALA A 79 -23.64 5.81 1.76
CA ALA A 79 -24.21 7.12 1.44
C ALA A 79 -23.87 7.54 0.01
N ALA A 80 -24.84 8.08 -0.72
CA ALA A 80 -24.64 8.56 -2.08
C ALA A 80 -23.67 9.77 -2.09
N GLY A 81 -22.74 9.78 -3.02
CA GLY A 81 -21.75 10.85 -3.15
C GLY A 81 -20.60 10.83 -2.12
N THR A 82 -20.54 9.80 -1.30
CA THR A 82 -19.44 9.62 -0.32
C THR A 82 -18.52 8.50 -0.79
N ALA A 83 -17.22 8.78 -0.81
CA ALA A 83 -16.22 7.82 -1.24
C ALA A 83 -16.13 6.63 -0.27
N PRO A 84 -16.01 5.38 -0.78
CA PRO A 84 -15.81 4.22 0.08
C PRO A 84 -14.42 4.20 0.72
N ALA A 85 -14.26 3.40 1.77
CA ALA A 85 -12.99 3.32 2.52
C ALA A 85 -11.81 2.85 1.67
N TRP A 86 -12.04 2.03 0.64
CA TRP A 86 -11.00 1.55 -0.29
C TRP A 86 -10.66 2.56 -1.41
N GLY A 87 -11.34 3.72 -1.46
CA GLY A 87 -11.11 4.74 -2.48
C GLY A 87 -9.65 5.16 -2.66
N PRO A 88 -8.93 5.51 -1.58
CA PRO A 88 -7.52 5.88 -1.66
C PRO A 88 -6.63 4.82 -2.31
N ILE A 89 -6.91 3.54 -2.10
CA ILE A 89 -6.16 2.42 -2.68
C ILE A 89 -6.31 2.39 -4.20
N ILE A 90 -7.54 2.53 -4.70
CA ILE A 90 -7.82 2.58 -6.14
C ILE A 90 -7.18 3.82 -6.78
N ARG A 91 -7.20 4.96 -6.11
CA ARG A 91 -6.53 6.18 -6.60
C ARG A 91 -5.02 6.00 -6.69
N ALA A 92 -4.42 5.27 -5.76
CA ALA A 92 -3.00 4.92 -5.81
C ALA A 92 -2.65 4.05 -7.02
N CYS A 93 -3.61 3.30 -7.55
CA CYS A 93 -3.46 2.48 -8.76
C CYS A 93 -3.62 3.27 -10.08
N GLY A 94 -3.73 4.60 -10.02
CA GLY A 94 -3.83 5.45 -11.21
C GLY A 94 -5.25 5.77 -11.66
N PHE A 95 -6.26 5.48 -10.84
CA PHE A 95 -7.64 5.87 -11.13
C PHE A 95 -7.92 7.30 -10.68
N SER A 96 -8.72 8.00 -11.46
CA SER A 96 -9.28 9.29 -11.05
C SER A 96 -10.60 9.08 -10.32
N GLU A 97 -10.87 9.92 -9.34
CA GLU A 97 -12.10 9.93 -8.57
C GLU A 97 -12.94 11.15 -8.92
N THR A 98 -14.19 10.93 -9.30
CA THR A 98 -15.16 12.01 -9.55
C THR A 98 -16.34 11.84 -8.59
N ILE A 99 -16.55 12.83 -7.75
CA ILE A 99 -17.64 12.85 -6.78
C ILE A 99 -18.76 13.74 -7.29
N ALA A 100 -19.93 13.14 -7.51
CA ALA A 100 -21.17 13.86 -7.75
C ALA A 100 -21.93 13.93 -6.42
N ALA A 101 -22.04 15.11 -5.84
CA ALA A 101 -22.64 15.29 -4.52
C ALA A 101 -24.02 14.65 -4.41
N SER A 102 -24.24 13.86 -3.38
CA SER A 102 -25.49 13.13 -3.09
C SER A 102 -25.99 12.21 -4.21
N THR A 103 -25.14 11.87 -5.18
CA THR A 103 -25.53 11.05 -6.34
C THR A 103 -24.63 9.83 -6.50
N SER A 104 -23.35 10.02 -6.77
CA SER A 104 -22.42 8.92 -7.07
C SER A 104 -20.96 9.30 -6.89
N VAL A 105 -20.13 8.26 -6.80
CA VAL A 105 -18.68 8.38 -6.90
C VAL A 105 -18.20 7.49 -8.04
N THR A 106 -17.49 8.05 -8.99
CA THR A 106 -17.02 7.34 -10.18
C THR A 106 -15.50 7.25 -10.18
N TYR A 107 -14.99 6.05 -10.41
CA TYR A 107 -13.56 5.79 -10.59
C TYR A 107 -13.31 5.41 -12.05
N ALA A 108 -12.41 6.10 -12.70
CA ALA A 108 -12.03 5.85 -14.07
C ALA A 108 -10.52 5.90 -14.26
N LEU A 109 -9.99 5.11 -15.17
CA LEU A 109 -8.58 5.19 -15.53
C LEU A 109 -8.31 6.55 -16.20
N SER A 110 -7.30 7.25 -15.69
CA SER A 110 -6.87 8.51 -16.30
C SER A 110 -5.99 8.22 -17.50
N LEU A 111 -6.50 8.53 -18.69
CA LEU A 111 -5.76 8.37 -19.95
C LEU A 111 -4.60 9.36 -20.09
N ILE A 112 -4.59 10.41 -19.27
CA ILE A 112 -3.55 11.44 -19.31
C ILE A 112 -2.21 10.94 -18.75
N HIS A 113 -2.24 9.89 -17.94
CA HIS A 113 -1.06 9.33 -17.26
C HIS A 113 -0.57 8.00 -17.84
N ILE A 114 -1.04 7.63 -18.99
CA ILE A 114 -0.60 6.41 -19.69
C ILE A 114 0.55 6.75 -20.63
#